data_9da8d88af3289e50fd56aaa33070123b
#
_entry.id   9da8d88af3289e50fd56aaa33070123b
#
_cell.length_a   1.000
_cell.length_b   1.000
_cell.length_c   1.000
_cell.angle_alpha   90.00
_cell.angle_beta   90.00
_cell.angle_gamma   90.00
#
_symmetry.space_group_name_H-M   'P 1'
#
loop_
_entity.id
_entity.type
_entity.pdbx_description
1 polymer ?
#
loop_
_entity_poly.entity_id
_entity_poly.type
_entity_poly.pdbx_seq_one_letter_code
_entity_poly.pdbx_strand_id
1 'polypeptide(L)'
;MKKAFLLLLCGAFAFCACQKDPVPSKDSTLDGVTVDVSAISSSAQKLFVLNEGGMGANNSTLDFLRLGDGKYITGAFKKMNPDVGAGLGDVGNDIAVHGDEVWIVVNNSGIVEVISAVDEAEKAAITVPTPRSIAFDSRYAYVTSWAGAYVTYDENYAVSGSDNPKGRVYRINLNTKTVDGSVQVGYQPEGIAVYNGKIYVANSGGIASQLPPDYSYDNTVSVIDASTFKVEKTVEVEINLKNVYASSTGTIYVTTLGNYYDIHTGLYAFPASDPSRVIRVNGAGVKKEYSYVSASCQLGDAVYCVGTAAEFDWSGPREYYAWSVEGNTVSHYPLDLGGTPYGIHVLKNASDLRFLLVGDAGDYFNPGTVSCYRLGHNSDEKLWTVTAGVCPGHFALY
;
A
#
# COMPACT_ATOMS: atom_id res chain seq x y z
N MET A 1 -34.12 -62.56 51.56
CA MET A 1 -34.37 -61.28 50.95
C MET A 1 -33.25 -60.31 51.37
N LYS A 2 -32.23 -60.19 50.55
CA LYS A 2 -31.12 -59.22 50.77
C LYS A 2 -31.07 -58.29 49.56
N LYS A 3 -31.32 -57.01 49.80
CA LYS A 3 -31.18 -55.96 48.81
C LYS A 3 -29.72 -55.57 48.69
N ALA A 4 -29.14 -55.70 47.52
CA ALA A 4 -27.84 -55.15 47.21
C ALA A 4 -27.96 -53.71 46.77
N PHE A 5 -27.23 -52.80 47.40
CA PHE A 5 -27.10 -51.41 47.04
C PHE A 5 -25.88 -51.26 46.11
N LEU A 6 -26.13 -50.87 44.86
CA LEU A 6 -25.08 -50.59 43.89
C LEU A 6 -24.69 -49.12 43.98
N LEU A 7 -23.50 -48.80 44.50
CA LEU A 7 -22.91 -47.47 44.51
C LEU A 7 -22.28 -47.22 43.12
N LEU A 8 -22.85 -46.25 42.38
CA LEU A 8 -22.24 -45.74 41.17
C LEU A 8 -21.22 -44.66 41.55
N LEU A 9 -19.92 -44.97 41.39
CA LEU A 9 -18.84 -43.99 41.51
C LEU A 9 -18.71 -43.23 40.19
N CYS A 10 -19.22 -41.99 40.10
CA CYS A 10 -18.90 -41.05 39.00
C CYS A 10 -17.49 -40.51 39.21
N GLY A 11 -16.54 -41.08 38.47
CA GLY A 11 -15.20 -40.51 38.34
C GLY A 11 -15.24 -39.25 37.43
N ALA A 12 -15.11 -38.10 38.06
CA ALA A 12 -14.86 -36.85 37.29
C ALA A 12 -13.42 -36.86 36.81
N PHE A 13 -13.20 -37.15 35.54
CA PHE A 13 -11.93 -36.87 34.88
C PHE A 13 -11.83 -35.36 34.64
N ALA A 14 -11.11 -34.67 35.49
CA ALA A 14 -10.63 -33.33 35.25
C ALA A 14 -9.58 -33.40 34.14
N PHE A 15 -9.99 -33.07 32.89
CA PHE A 15 -9.03 -32.75 31.84
C PHE A 15 -8.35 -31.43 32.20
N CYS A 16 -7.20 -31.50 32.89
CA CYS A 16 -6.26 -30.39 32.90
C CYS A 16 -5.71 -30.27 31.47
N ALA A 17 -6.37 -29.46 30.65
CA ALA A 17 -5.76 -28.94 29.44
C ALA A 17 -4.60 -28.07 29.89
N CYS A 18 -3.38 -28.56 29.80
CA CYS A 18 -2.20 -27.70 29.82
C CYS A 18 -2.32 -26.80 28.57
N GLN A 19 -2.91 -25.62 28.75
CA GLN A 19 -2.65 -24.51 27.85
C GLN A 19 -1.15 -24.25 27.95
N LYS A 20 -0.39 -24.65 26.93
CA LYS A 20 0.97 -24.14 26.78
C LYS A 20 0.84 -22.62 26.67
N ASP A 21 1.45 -21.93 27.60
CA ASP A 21 1.61 -20.49 27.44
C ASP A 21 2.18 -20.24 26.04
N PRO A 22 1.62 -19.31 25.26
CA PRO A 22 2.15 -19.02 23.95
C PRO A 22 3.63 -18.62 24.15
N VAL A 23 4.52 -19.33 23.46
CA VAL A 23 5.95 -18.95 23.42
C VAL A 23 5.98 -17.50 22.92
N PRO A 24 6.56 -16.55 23.67
CA PRO A 24 6.63 -15.16 23.22
C PRO A 24 7.25 -15.12 21.84
N SER A 25 6.58 -14.43 20.90
CA SER A 25 7.15 -14.26 19.57
C SER A 25 8.50 -13.54 19.69
N LYS A 26 9.45 -13.85 18.81
CA LYS A 26 10.80 -13.27 18.82
C LYS A 26 10.76 -11.74 18.77
N ASP A 27 9.75 -11.16 18.10
CA ASP A 27 9.49 -9.72 18.03
C ASP A 27 9.12 -9.09 19.37
N SER A 28 8.59 -9.85 20.33
CA SER A 28 8.25 -9.34 21.67
C SER A 28 9.47 -8.82 22.45
N THR A 29 10.67 -9.24 22.08
CA THR A 29 11.93 -8.82 22.71
C THR A 29 12.56 -7.60 22.05
N LEU A 30 12.03 -7.11 20.93
CA LEU A 30 12.58 -5.95 20.24
C LEU A 30 12.28 -4.65 21.01
N ASP A 31 13.31 -3.82 21.13
CA ASP A 31 13.15 -2.48 21.68
C ASP A 31 12.51 -1.55 20.66
N GLY A 32 11.64 -0.66 21.14
CA GLY A 32 10.92 0.31 20.32
C GLY A 32 10.43 1.50 21.13
N VAL A 33 9.96 2.50 20.41
CA VAL A 33 9.30 3.68 21.00
C VAL A 33 7.84 3.34 21.29
N THR A 34 7.34 3.71 22.48
CA THR A 34 5.93 3.49 22.81
C THR A 34 5.10 4.72 22.46
N VAL A 35 3.99 4.51 21.73
CA VAL A 35 2.97 5.51 21.42
C VAL A 35 1.63 5.12 22.04
N ASP A 36 0.76 6.10 22.26
CA ASP A 36 -0.58 5.83 22.79
C ASP A 36 -1.49 5.32 21.65
N VAL A 37 -1.84 4.05 21.72
CA VAL A 37 -2.77 3.38 20.78
C VAL A 37 -4.16 3.15 21.38
N SER A 38 -4.45 3.65 22.57
CA SER A 38 -5.71 3.41 23.28
C SER A 38 -6.95 3.80 22.48
N ALA A 39 -6.85 4.87 21.71
CA ALA A 39 -7.93 5.33 20.81
C ALA A 39 -8.09 4.45 19.55
N ILE A 40 -7.01 3.77 19.12
CA ILE A 40 -6.96 3.02 17.84
C ILE A 40 -7.33 1.54 18.04
N SER A 41 -7.69 1.12 19.23
CA SER A 41 -7.99 -0.29 19.54
C SER A 41 -8.84 -0.96 18.45
N SER A 42 -8.25 -1.91 17.75
CA SER A 42 -8.85 -2.68 16.66
C SER A 42 -8.63 -4.17 16.89
N SER A 43 -9.24 -5.02 16.08
CA SER A 43 -8.92 -6.47 16.07
C SER A 43 -7.57 -6.79 15.43
N ALA A 44 -6.95 -5.82 14.75
CA ALA A 44 -5.63 -5.98 14.15
C ALA A 44 -4.54 -6.01 15.22
N GLN A 45 -3.47 -6.75 14.92
CA GLN A 45 -2.36 -6.96 15.85
C GLN A 45 -1.18 -6.04 15.56
N LYS A 46 -0.89 -5.82 14.26
CA LYS A 46 0.26 -5.05 13.79
C LYS A 46 -0.11 -4.14 12.62
N LEU A 47 0.48 -2.97 12.60
CA LEU A 47 0.54 -2.10 11.44
C LEU A 47 1.98 -2.10 10.93
N PHE A 48 2.21 -2.64 9.75
CA PHE A 48 3.49 -2.58 9.06
C PHE A 48 3.63 -1.25 8.32
N VAL A 49 4.85 -0.71 8.34
CA VAL A 49 5.25 0.51 7.63
C VAL A 49 6.47 0.18 6.77
N LEU A 50 6.29 0.21 5.47
CA LEU A 50 7.37 0.06 4.51
C LEU A 50 7.96 1.42 4.20
N ASN A 51 9.24 1.57 4.50
CA ASN A 51 10.03 2.73 4.15
C ASN A 51 10.73 2.44 2.83
N GLU A 52 10.42 3.23 1.82
CA GLU A 52 10.88 2.99 0.43
C GLU A 52 12.41 3.03 0.32
N GLY A 53 13.04 3.94 1.07
CA GLY A 53 14.47 4.21 0.94
C GLY A 53 14.78 5.14 -0.23
N GLY A 54 16.06 5.34 -0.50
CA GLY A 54 16.55 6.09 -1.66
C GLY A 54 16.95 5.15 -2.79
N MET A 55 16.61 5.49 -4.03
CA MET A 55 17.00 4.70 -5.20
C MET A 55 18.52 4.55 -5.31
N GLY A 56 18.99 3.33 -5.42
CA GLY A 56 20.43 2.98 -5.46
C GLY A 56 21.11 2.97 -4.10
N ALA A 57 20.39 3.31 -3.01
CA ALA A 57 20.96 3.34 -1.66
C ALA A 57 20.88 2.00 -0.92
N ASN A 58 20.09 1.05 -1.40
CA ASN A 58 19.86 -0.26 -0.77
C ASN A 58 19.50 -0.14 0.73
N ASN A 59 18.64 0.82 1.06
CA ASN A 59 18.28 1.17 2.43
C ASN A 59 16.78 1.15 2.71
N SER A 60 16.02 0.42 1.90
CA SER A 60 14.62 0.12 2.23
C SER A 60 14.50 -0.62 3.55
N THR A 61 13.53 -0.25 4.38
CA THR A 61 13.32 -0.88 5.69
C THR A 61 11.85 -1.16 5.95
N LEU A 62 11.60 -2.15 6.79
CA LEU A 62 10.28 -2.45 7.32
C LEU A 62 10.24 -2.11 8.79
N ASP A 63 9.30 -1.27 9.18
CA ASP A 63 8.95 -0.99 10.57
C ASP A 63 7.60 -1.63 10.89
N PHE A 64 7.25 -1.75 12.16
CA PHE A 64 5.88 -2.04 12.55
C PHE A 64 5.49 -1.43 13.89
N LEU A 65 4.19 -1.15 14.04
CA LEU A 65 3.54 -0.78 15.29
C LEU A 65 2.74 -1.97 15.81
N ARG A 66 3.04 -2.44 17.03
CA ARG A 66 2.16 -3.39 17.74
C ARG A 66 0.99 -2.65 18.34
N LEU A 67 -0.23 -3.00 17.89
CA LEU A 67 -1.44 -2.32 18.33
C LEU A 67 -1.90 -2.75 19.74
N GLY A 68 -1.33 -3.82 20.29
CA GLY A 68 -1.66 -4.29 21.64
C GLY A 68 -0.97 -3.50 22.77
N ASP A 69 0.25 -3.02 22.55
CA ASP A 69 1.07 -2.32 23.55
C ASP A 69 1.66 -0.99 23.09
N GLY A 70 1.37 -0.58 21.85
CA GLY A 70 1.82 0.69 21.28
C GLY A 70 3.31 0.76 20.95
N LYS A 71 4.04 -0.36 20.92
CA LYS A 71 5.45 -0.35 20.55
C LYS A 71 5.64 -0.20 19.04
N TYR A 72 6.32 0.87 18.62
CA TYR A 72 6.79 1.11 17.26
C TYR A 72 8.25 0.65 17.13
N ILE A 73 8.51 -0.32 16.28
CA ILE A 73 9.81 -0.95 16.07
C ILE A 73 10.33 -0.60 14.67
N THR A 74 11.48 0.06 14.61
CA THR A 74 12.13 0.42 13.33
C THR A 74 13.05 -0.70 12.85
N GLY A 75 13.16 -0.86 11.51
CA GLY A 75 14.08 -1.81 10.87
C GLY A 75 13.84 -3.26 11.27
N ALA A 76 12.59 -3.64 11.48
CA ALA A 76 12.19 -4.95 12.00
C ALA A 76 12.67 -6.10 11.12
N PHE A 77 12.57 -5.98 9.78
CA PHE A 77 13.01 -7.03 8.86
C PHE A 77 14.44 -7.48 9.14
N LYS A 78 15.39 -6.55 9.20
CA LYS A 78 16.82 -6.88 9.42
C LYS A 78 17.08 -7.42 10.83
N LYS A 79 16.34 -6.94 11.82
CA LYS A 79 16.45 -7.42 13.20
C LYS A 79 15.98 -8.87 13.36
N MET A 80 14.93 -9.23 12.62
CA MET A 80 14.35 -10.57 12.65
C MET A 80 15.06 -11.55 11.71
N ASN A 81 15.69 -11.06 10.64
CA ASN A 81 16.39 -11.83 9.62
C ASN A 81 17.85 -11.38 9.48
N PRO A 82 18.69 -11.56 10.53
CA PRO A 82 20.08 -11.06 10.54
C PRO A 82 20.96 -11.69 9.46
N ASP A 83 20.62 -12.90 9.01
CA ASP A 83 21.35 -13.65 8.02
C ASP A 83 21.02 -13.21 6.57
N VAL A 84 19.97 -12.43 6.36
CA VAL A 84 19.67 -11.81 5.06
C VAL A 84 20.64 -10.66 4.81
N GLY A 85 21.69 -10.91 4.03
CA GLY A 85 22.85 -10.02 3.88
C GLY A 85 22.49 -8.64 3.33
N ALA A 86 21.63 -8.58 2.32
CA ALA A 86 21.20 -7.33 1.67
C ALA A 86 20.19 -6.50 2.48
N GLY A 87 19.69 -7.01 3.62
CA GLY A 87 18.52 -6.42 4.28
C GLY A 87 17.27 -6.60 3.44
N LEU A 88 16.33 -5.63 3.50
CA LEU A 88 15.10 -5.70 2.68
C LEU A 88 15.37 -5.41 1.20
N GLY A 89 16.36 -4.60 0.89
CA GLY A 89 16.75 -4.28 -0.48
C GLY A 89 16.63 -2.79 -0.83
N ASP A 90 16.45 -2.53 -2.13
CA ASP A 90 16.45 -1.19 -2.70
C ASP A 90 15.08 -0.84 -3.31
N VAL A 91 14.47 0.22 -2.82
CA VAL A 91 13.16 0.75 -3.19
C VAL A 91 12.00 -0.21 -2.88
N GLY A 92 11.54 -0.18 -1.63
CA GLY A 92 10.32 -0.86 -1.20
C GLY A 92 9.07 -0.14 -1.70
N ASN A 93 8.39 -0.70 -2.70
CA ASN A 93 7.39 0.03 -3.49
C ASN A 93 5.93 -0.29 -3.16
N ASP A 94 5.66 -1.42 -2.55
CA ASP A 94 4.33 -1.79 -2.10
C ASP A 94 4.40 -2.87 -1.03
N ILE A 95 3.37 -2.95 -0.19
CA ILE A 95 3.25 -3.93 0.88
C ILE A 95 1.79 -4.33 1.06
N ALA A 96 1.54 -5.62 1.19
CA ALA A 96 0.21 -6.12 1.48
C ALA A 96 0.24 -7.35 2.38
N VAL A 97 -0.80 -7.52 3.19
CA VAL A 97 -1.00 -8.72 4.01
C VAL A 97 -1.97 -9.66 3.32
N HIS A 98 -1.60 -10.95 3.23
CA HIS A 98 -2.48 -12.01 2.77
C HIS A 98 -2.39 -13.22 3.70
N GLY A 99 -3.47 -13.50 4.45
CA GLY A 99 -3.44 -14.48 5.53
C GLY A 99 -2.41 -14.09 6.60
N ASP A 100 -1.54 -15.02 6.97
CA ASP A 100 -0.46 -14.80 7.95
C ASP A 100 0.87 -14.42 7.27
N GLU A 101 0.82 -13.82 6.09
CA GLU A 101 2.00 -13.42 5.32
C GLU A 101 1.95 -11.95 4.94
N VAL A 102 3.10 -11.30 5.04
CA VAL A 102 3.34 -9.96 4.49
C VAL A 102 4.14 -10.11 3.22
N TRP A 103 3.63 -9.54 2.13
CA TRP A 103 4.24 -9.54 0.82
C TRP A 103 4.75 -8.13 0.53
N ILE A 104 6.04 -8.01 0.25
CA ILE A 104 6.74 -6.73 0.10
C ILE A 104 7.34 -6.68 -1.30
N VAL A 105 6.95 -5.69 -2.07
CA VAL A 105 7.45 -5.46 -3.43
C VAL A 105 8.69 -4.57 -3.34
N VAL A 106 9.84 -5.09 -3.76
CA VAL A 106 11.13 -4.36 -3.72
C VAL A 106 11.61 -4.11 -5.14
N ASN A 107 11.36 -2.90 -5.62
CA ASN A 107 11.42 -2.55 -7.04
C ASN A 107 12.82 -2.70 -7.64
N ASN A 108 13.80 -1.98 -7.13
CA ASN A 108 15.14 -1.96 -7.72
C ASN A 108 15.96 -3.23 -7.39
N SER A 109 15.56 -3.97 -6.36
CA SER A 109 16.10 -5.31 -6.09
C SER A 109 15.49 -6.39 -6.97
N GLY A 110 14.37 -6.11 -7.66
CA GLY A 110 13.73 -7.05 -8.57
C GLY A 110 13.14 -8.28 -7.87
N ILE A 111 12.61 -8.11 -6.65
CA ILE A 111 12.05 -9.20 -5.86
C ILE A 111 10.69 -8.82 -5.25
N VAL A 112 9.93 -9.86 -4.93
CA VAL A 112 8.83 -9.81 -3.97
C VAL A 112 9.26 -10.63 -2.77
N GLU A 113 9.46 -9.94 -1.64
CA GLU A 113 9.82 -10.56 -0.37
C GLU A 113 8.55 -11.03 0.34
N VAL A 114 8.56 -12.25 0.90
CA VAL A 114 7.44 -12.79 1.68
C VAL A 114 7.93 -13.17 3.06
N ILE A 115 7.31 -12.58 4.08
CA ILE A 115 7.62 -12.85 5.47
C ILE A 115 6.38 -13.30 6.25
N SER A 116 6.58 -13.88 7.41
CA SER A 116 5.51 -14.16 8.37
C SER A 116 5.00 -12.86 8.99
N ALA A 117 3.70 -12.65 9.03
CA ALA A 117 3.09 -11.51 9.73
C ALA A 117 3.15 -11.65 11.26
N VAL A 118 3.39 -12.87 11.75
CA VAL A 118 3.42 -13.18 13.19
C VAL A 118 4.76 -12.82 13.82
N ASP A 119 5.87 -13.20 13.17
CA ASP A 119 7.23 -13.10 13.71
C ASP A 119 8.27 -12.53 12.72
N GLU A 120 7.80 -11.95 11.60
CA GLU A 120 8.61 -11.30 10.54
C GLU A 120 9.72 -12.20 9.92
N ALA A 121 9.67 -13.51 10.16
CA ALA A 121 10.63 -14.43 9.58
C ALA A 121 10.45 -14.52 8.06
N GLU A 122 11.56 -14.44 7.31
CA GLU A 122 11.58 -14.64 5.86
C GLU A 122 11.05 -16.02 5.49
N LYS A 123 10.15 -16.06 4.50
CA LYS A 123 9.58 -17.29 3.93
C LYS A 123 10.00 -17.51 2.48
N ALA A 124 10.12 -16.46 1.69
CA ALA A 124 10.53 -16.54 0.30
C ALA A 124 10.95 -15.17 -0.25
N ALA A 125 11.91 -15.18 -1.17
CA ALA A 125 12.22 -14.05 -2.05
C ALA A 125 11.98 -14.49 -3.50
N ILE A 126 11.03 -13.84 -4.18
CA ILE A 126 10.54 -14.24 -5.51
C ILE A 126 11.02 -13.22 -6.53
N THR A 127 11.77 -13.65 -7.53
CA THR A 127 12.27 -12.76 -8.58
C THR A 127 11.16 -12.29 -9.51
N VAL A 128 10.98 -10.98 -9.60
CA VAL A 128 10.11 -10.28 -10.55
C VAL A 128 10.84 -9.03 -11.03
N PRO A 129 11.08 -8.84 -12.33
CA PRO A 129 11.81 -7.68 -12.84
C PRO A 129 11.09 -6.37 -12.52
N THR A 130 11.78 -5.39 -11.94
CA THR A 130 11.22 -4.05 -11.64
C THR A 130 9.75 -4.06 -11.18
N PRO A 131 9.41 -4.80 -10.08
CA PRO A 131 8.05 -4.95 -9.63
C PRO A 131 7.53 -3.65 -9.00
N ARG A 132 6.20 -3.39 -9.09
CA ARG A 132 5.63 -2.11 -8.64
C ARG A 132 4.57 -2.27 -7.56
N SER A 133 3.48 -2.96 -7.83
CA SER A 133 2.38 -3.13 -6.88
C SER A 133 1.85 -4.56 -6.90
N ILE A 134 1.15 -4.94 -5.83
CA ILE A 134 0.65 -6.29 -5.62
C ILE A 134 -0.83 -6.31 -5.24
N ALA A 135 -1.57 -7.25 -5.80
CA ALA A 135 -2.94 -7.58 -5.40
C ALA A 135 -3.16 -9.09 -5.43
N PHE A 136 -4.24 -9.55 -4.80
CA PHE A 136 -4.48 -10.99 -4.60
C PHE A 136 -5.88 -11.41 -5.03
N ASP A 137 -5.98 -12.65 -5.47
CA ASP A 137 -7.20 -13.44 -5.34
C ASP A 137 -6.98 -14.60 -4.35
N SER A 138 -7.88 -15.56 -4.32
CA SER A 138 -7.78 -16.70 -3.38
C SER A 138 -6.65 -17.69 -3.70
N ARG A 139 -5.98 -17.60 -4.86
CA ARG A 139 -4.98 -18.56 -5.35
C ARG A 139 -3.66 -17.90 -5.76
N TYR A 140 -3.71 -16.66 -6.16
CA TYR A 140 -2.59 -15.99 -6.78
C TYR A 140 -2.36 -14.58 -6.21
N ALA A 141 -1.10 -14.21 -6.13
CA ALA A 141 -0.67 -12.81 -6.11
C ALA A 141 -0.39 -12.34 -7.55
N TYR A 142 -0.81 -11.14 -7.85
CA TYR A 142 -0.59 -10.46 -9.13
C TYR A 142 0.29 -9.24 -8.90
N VAL A 143 1.44 -9.19 -9.59
CA VAL A 143 2.45 -8.14 -9.39
C VAL A 143 2.66 -7.41 -10.71
N THR A 144 2.46 -6.09 -10.69
CA THR A 144 2.80 -5.22 -11.81
C THR A 144 4.31 -5.05 -11.93
N SER A 145 4.80 -4.92 -13.15
CA SER A 145 6.23 -4.81 -13.44
C SER A 145 6.46 -3.95 -14.68
N TRP A 146 7.44 -3.06 -14.60
CA TRP A 146 7.89 -2.28 -15.76
C TRP A 146 8.64 -3.14 -16.79
N ALA A 147 8.88 -4.41 -16.48
CA ALA A 147 9.58 -5.37 -17.33
C ALA A 147 10.99 -4.93 -17.74
N GLY A 148 11.65 -4.16 -16.89
CA GLY A 148 13.01 -3.66 -17.11
C GLY A 148 13.08 -2.28 -17.76
N ALA A 149 11.98 -1.50 -17.77
CA ALA A 149 12.01 -0.11 -18.23
C ALA A 149 13.02 0.72 -17.43
N TYR A 150 13.85 1.48 -18.12
CA TYR A 150 14.86 2.34 -17.51
C TYR A 150 15.16 3.57 -18.37
N VAL A 151 15.73 4.59 -17.72
CA VAL A 151 16.29 5.78 -18.38
C VAL A 151 17.76 5.90 -18.02
N THR A 152 18.60 6.20 -19.01
CA THR A 152 20.01 6.54 -18.78
C THR A 152 20.21 8.04 -18.96
N TYR A 153 21.12 8.61 -18.17
CA TYR A 153 21.45 10.02 -18.19
C TYR A 153 22.90 10.22 -18.63
N ASP A 154 23.18 11.31 -19.31
CA ASP A 154 24.54 11.74 -19.61
C ASP A 154 25.18 12.50 -18.43
N GLU A 155 26.39 13.03 -18.65
CA GLU A 155 27.15 13.79 -17.65
C GLU A 155 26.50 15.12 -17.23
N ASN A 156 25.51 15.61 -18.00
CA ASN A 156 24.75 16.83 -17.73
C ASN A 156 23.35 16.52 -17.15
N TYR A 157 23.10 15.26 -16.76
CA TYR A 157 21.80 14.76 -16.31
C TYR A 157 20.69 14.86 -17.37
N ALA A 158 21.06 14.98 -18.65
CA ALA A 158 20.10 14.88 -19.75
C ALA A 158 19.88 13.41 -20.12
N VAL A 159 18.66 13.06 -20.52
CA VAL A 159 18.33 11.71 -20.96
C VAL A 159 19.16 11.35 -22.16
N SER A 160 20.06 10.38 -22.01
CA SER A 160 20.94 9.87 -23.09
C SER A 160 20.41 8.62 -23.76
N GLY A 161 19.45 7.93 -23.14
CA GLY A 161 18.79 6.77 -23.69
C GLY A 161 17.66 6.30 -22.80
N SER A 162 16.71 5.59 -23.39
CA SER A 162 15.64 4.93 -22.66
C SER A 162 15.28 3.60 -23.29
N ASP A 163 14.99 2.60 -22.47
CA ASP A 163 14.32 1.37 -22.87
C ASP A 163 13.00 1.30 -22.10
N ASN A 164 11.92 1.44 -22.83
CA ASN A 164 10.57 1.44 -22.27
C ASN A 164 9.74 0.33 -22.93
N PRO A 165 10.00 -0.94 -22.60
CA PRO A 165 9.16 -2.02 -23.04
C PRO A 165 7.76 -1.89 -22.44
N LYS A 166 6.76 -2.46 -23.10
CA LYS A 166 5.47 -2.65 -22.46
C LYS A 166 5.62 -3.48 -21.20
N GLY A 167 4.99 -3.02 -20.14
CA GLY A 167 5.02 -3.68 -18.85
C GLY A 167 4.25 -4.99 -18.81
N ARG A 168 4.31 -5.66 -17.69
CA ARG A 168 3.69 -6.96 -17.48
C ARG A 168 3.01 -7.03 -16.12
N VAL A 169 2.06 -7.97 -16.00
CA VAL A 169 1.60 -8.50 -14.70
C VAL A 169 2.15 -9.91 -14.59
N TYR A 170 2.87 -10.17 -13.51
CA TYR A 170 3.32 -11.51 -13.12
C TYR A 170 2.31 -12.13 -12.17
N ARG A 171 2.02 -13.41 -12.37
CA ARG A 171 1.15 -14.21 -11.52
C ARG A 171 1.98 -15.17 -10.71
N ILE A 172 1.85 -15.10 -9.38
CA ILE A 172 2.59 -15.91 -8.42
C ILE A 172 1.62 -16.82 -7.68
N ASN A 173 1.88 -18.11 -7.66
CA ASN A 173 1.06 -19.06 -6.91
C ASN A 173 1.29 -18.88 -5.40
N LEU A 174 0.22 -18.66 -4.63
CA LEU A 174 0.29 -18.39 -3.19
C LEU A 174 0.84 -19.57 -2.38
N ASN A 175 0.63 -20.81 -2.82
CA ASN A 175 1.09 -21.99 -2.10
C ASN A 175 2.56 -22.32 -2.38
N THR A 176 2.98 -22.23 -3.64
CA THR A 176 4.33 -22.62 -4.05
C THR A 176 5.34 -21.47 -4.03
N LYS A 177 4.87 -20.21 -3.92
CA LYS A 177 5.70 -18.99 -3.99
C LYS A 177 6.51 -18.90 -5.28
N THR A 178 5.93 -19.37 -6.40
CA THR A 178 6.59 -19.38 -7.71
C THR A 178 5.77 -18.61 -8.74
N VAL A 179 6.45 -17.91 -9.63
CA VAL A 179 5.83 -17.31 -10.82
C VAL A 179 5.37 -18.41 -11.75
N ASP A 180 4.08 -18.46 -12.10
CA ASP A 180 3.50 -19.42 -13.02
C ASP A 180 3.08 -18.83 -14.37
N GLY A 181 3.22 -17.51 -14.53
CA GLY A 181 2.93 -16.85 -15.79
C GLY A 181 3.05 -15.32 -15.73
N SER A 182 3.01 -14.71 -16.89
CA SER A 182 2.93 -13.26 -17.01
C SER A 182 2.15 -12.85 -18.26
N VAL A 183 1.49 -11.69 -18.21
CA VAL A 183 0.74 -11.10 -19.31
C VAL A 183 1.21 -9.68 -19.56
N GLN A 184 1.38 -9.31 -20.84
CA GLN A 184 1.75 -7.96 -21.24
C GLN A 184 0.56 -7.01 -21.09
N VAL A 185 0.82 -5.79 -20.58
CA VAL A 185 -0.14 -4.69 -20.39
C VAL A 185 0.34 -3.41 -21.08
N GLY A 186 -0.07 -2.23 -20.65
CA GLY A 186 0.44 -0.96 -21.13
C GLY A 186 1.85 -0.63 -20.65
N TYR A 187 2.25 0.61 -20.83
CA TYR A 187 3.58 1.08 -20.42
C TYR A 187 3.63 1.41 -18.94
N GLN A 188 4.69 0.93 -18.29
CA GLN A 188 4.99 1.21 -16.87
C GLN A 188 3.78 1.06 -15.95
N PRO A 189 3.25 -0.18 -15.83
CA PRO A 189 2.12 -0.42 -14.96
C PRO A 189 2.50 -0.16 -13.49
N GLU A 190 1.64 0.56 -12.79
CA GLU A 190 1.74 0.94 -11.40
C GLU A 190 0.74 0.14 -10.55
N GLY A 191 -0.29 0.80 -10.03
CA GLY A 191 -1.28 0.20 -9.16
C GLY A 191 -2.09 -0.93 -9.81
N ILE A 192 -2.57 -1.84 -8.97
CA ILE A 192 -3.31 -3.03 -9.37
C ILE A 192 -4.42 -3.33 -8.36
N ALA A 193 -5.59 -3.74 -8.84
CA ALA A 193 -6.68 -4.21 -8.00
C ALA A 193 -7.38 -5.42 -8.62
N VAL A 194 -7.97 -6.27 -7.78
CA VAL A 194 -8.75 -7.44 -8.22
C VAL A 194 -10.20 -7.26 -7.80
N TYR A 195 -11.11 -7.41 -8.74
CA TYR A 195 -12.55 -7.38 -8.48
C TYR A 195 -13.28 -8.35 -9.40
N ASN A 196 -14.10 -9.21 -8.82
CA ASN A 196 -15.01 -10.14 -9.52
C ASN A 196 -14.33 -10.92 -10.67
N GLY A 197 -13.17 -11.52 -10.40
CA GLY A 197 -12.41 -12.32 -11.37
C GLY A 197 -11.72 -11.51 -12.47
N LYS A 198 -11.64 -10.20 -12.33
CA LYS A 198 -10.90 -9.28 -13.21
C LYS A 198 -9.79 -8.58 -12.43
N ILE A 199 -8.68 -8.33 -13.13
CA ILE A 199 -7.53 -7.60 -12.61
C ILE A 199 -7.45 -6.27 -13.38
N TYR A 200 -7.43 -5.17 -12.66
CA TYR A 200 -7.36 -3.80 -13.18
C TYR A 200 -5.97 -3.25 -12.93
N VAL A 201 -5.32 -2.75 -13.95
CA VAL A 201 -3.92 -2.32 -13.92
C VAL A 201 -3.78 -0.90 -14.47
N ALA A 202 -3.32 0.02 -13.65
CA ALA A 202 -3.00 1.39 -14.07
C ALA A 202 -1.69 1.41 -14.86
N ASN A 203 -1.71 1.91 -16.08
CA ASN A 203 -0.52 2.13 -16.89
C ASN A 203 -0.15 3.62 -16.88
N SER A 204 1.07 3.96 -16.44
CA SER A 204 1.50 5.35 -16.28
C SER A 204 2.30 5.88 -17.48
N GLY A 205 3.18 5.06 -18.04
CA GLY A 205 4.08 5.45 -19.13
C GLY A 205 5.16 6.48 -18.74
N GLY A 206 5.26 6.83 -17.46
CA GLY A 206 5.94 8.03 -16.97
C GLY A 206 7.45 8.12 -17.23
N ILE A 207 8.19 7.00 -17.25
CA ILE A 207 9.66 7.06 -17.33
C ILE A 207 10.19 7.41 -18.73
N ALA A 208 9.42 7.08 -19.77
CA ALA A 208 9.79 7.42 -21.15
C ALA A 208 9.58 8.90 -21.46
N SER A 209 8.93 9.61 -20.53
CA SER A 209 8.66 11.03 -20.74
C SER A 209 9.94 11.82 -20.57
N GLN A 210 10.28 12.55 -21.58
CA GLN A 210 11.25 13.62 -21.55
C GLN A 210 10.64 14.84 -20.82
N LEU A 211 11.37 15.92 -20.72
CA LEU A 211 10.80 17.18 -20.23
C LEU A 211 9.63 17.66 -21.10
N PRO A 212 8.66 18.42 -20.52
CA PRO A 212 7.55 18.96 -21.32
C PRO A 212 8.06 19.72 -22.55
N PRO A 213 7.37 19.70 -23.71
CA PRO A 213 6.04 19.13 -23.95
C PRO A 213 6.03 17.67 -24.42
N ASP A 214 7.16 16.98 -24.49
CA ASP A 214 7.31 15.69 -25.16
C ASP A 214 6.96 14.48 -24.27
N TYR A 215 6.18 14.68 -23.22
CA TYR A 215 5.73 13.59 -22.36
C TYR A 215 4.90 12.55 -23.12
N SER A 216 5.30 11.30 -23.00
CA SER A 216 4.59 10.16 -23.58
C SER A 216 3.99 9.29 -22.47
N TYR A 217 3.07 9.84 -21.70
CA TYR A 217 2.34 9.11 -20.68
C TYR A 217 1.34 8.12 -21.29
N ASP A 218 1.18 6.96 -20.64
CA ASP A 218 0.05 6.08 -20.89
C ASP A 218 -1.18 6.62 -20.12
N ASN A 219 -2.37 6.40 -20.65
CA ASN A 219 -3.63 6.90 -20.12
C ASN A 219 -4.64 5.77 -19.89
N THR A 220 -4.17 4.51 -19.81
CA THR A 220 -5.05 3.36 -19.87
C THR A 220 -5.04 2.52 -18.60
N VAL A 221 -6.18 1.93 -18.26
CA VAL A 221 -6.30 0.79 -17.37
C VAL A 221 -6.44 -0.48 -18.20
N SER A 222 -5.50 -1.41 -18.06
CA SER A 222 -5.63 -2.76 -18.63
C SER A 222 -6.56 -3.61 -17.76
N VAL A 223 -7.54 -4.27 -18.38
CA VAL A 223 -8.45 -5.21 -17.71
C VAL A 223 -8.11 -6.62 -18.14
N ILE A 224 -7.67 -7.45 -17.20
CA ILE A 224 -7.25 -8.83 -17.41
C ILE A 224 -8.32 -9.77 -16.83
N ASP A 225 -8.71 -10.79 -17.56
CA ASP A 225 -9.49 -11.89 -17.02
C ASP A 225 -8.56 -12.82 -16.20
N ALA A 226 -8.84 -12.96 -14.90
CA ALA A 226 -7.99 -13.72 -13.99
C ALA A 226 -7.96 -15.23 -14.34
N SER A 227 -9.03 -15.77 -14.91
CA SER A 227 -9.16 -17.20 -15.23
C SER A 227 -8.35 -17.59 -16.47
N THR A 228 -8.39 -16.77 -17.51
CA THR A 228 -7.65 -16.99 -18.76
C THR A 228 -6.26 -16.36 -18.72
N PHE A 229 -6.05 -15.42 -17.82
CA PHE A 229 -4.86 -14.59 -17.65
C PHE A 229 -4.47 -13.85 -18.94
N LYS A 230 -5.47 -13.21 -19.57
CA LYS A 230 -5.33 -12.44 -20.80
C LYS A 230 -5.97 -11.06 -20.63
N VAL A 231 -5.39 -10.03 -21.27
CA VAL A 231 -6.01 -8.72 -21.38
C VAL A 231 -7.24 -8.85 -22.26
N GLU A 232 -8.40 -8.44 -21.74
CA GLU A 232 -9.67 -8.44 -22.48
C GLU A 232 -9.95 -7.10 -23.14
N LYS A 233 -9.58 -6.01 -22.45
CA LYS A 233 -9.80 -4.63 -22.90
C LYS A 233 -8.91 -3.65 -22.17
N THR A 234 -8.88 -2.43 -22.69
CA THR A 234 -8.29 -1.25 -22.04
C THR A 234 -9.38 -0.19 -21.83
N VAL A 235 -9.23 0.59 -20.78
CA VAL A 235 -10.12 1.70 -20.43
C VAL A 235 -9.30 2.97 -20.42
N GLU A 236 -9.65 3.94 -21.25
CA GLU A 236 -9.00 5.26 -21.22
C GLU A 236 -9.52 6.07 -20.04
N VAL A 237 -8.60 6.69 -19.27
CA VAL A 237 -8.93 7.48 -18.06
C VAL A 237 -8.35 8.88 -18.20
N GLU A 238 -7.16 9.10 -17.71
CA GLU A 238 -6.36 10.32 -17.77
C GLU A 238 -4.90 9.89 -17.80
N ILE A 239 -3.97 10.78 -18.08
CA ILE A 239 -2.55 10.44 -18.19
C ILE A 239 -1.91 10.12 -16.84
N ASN A 240 -0.83 9.32 -16.87
CA ASN A 240 0.06 9.05 -15.75
C ASN A 240 -0.68 8.44 -14.53
N LEU A 241 -1.32 7.30 -14.77
CA LEU A 241 -2.09 6.60 -13.74
C LEU A 241 -1.18 6.06 -12.64
N LYS A 242 -1.63 6.12 -11.37
CA LYS A 242 -0.83 5.66 -10.22
C LYS A 242 -1.48 4.48 -9.50
N ASN A 243 -2.54 4.68 -8.76
CA ASN A 243 -3.17 3.65 -7.96
C ASN A 243 -4.51 3.21 -8.56
N VAL A 244 -4.87 1.95 -8.32
CA VAL A 244 -6.21 1.40 -8.63
C VAL A 244 -6.80 0.82 -7.37
N TYR A 245 -8.07 1.14 -7.10
CA TYR A 245 -8.85 0.59 -6.01
C TYR A 245 -10.17 0.04 -6.54
N ALA A 246 -10.70 -0.96 -5.88
CA ALA A 246 -11.99 -1.55 -6.25
C ALA A 246 -12.91 -1.62 -5.03
N SER A 247 -14.10 -1.02 -5.13
CA SER A 247 -15.13 -1.17 -4.10
C SER A 247 -15.83 -2.52 -4.20
N SER A 248 -16.46 -2.95 -3.13
CA SER A 248 -17.28 -4.17 -3.10
C SER A 248 -18.49 -4.10 -4.04
N THR A 249 -18.93 -2.88 -4.38
CA THR A 249 -20.05 -2.62 -5.29
C THR A 249 -19.65 -2.54 -6.76
N GLY A 250 -18.34 -2.66 -7.06
CA GLY A 250 -17.81 -2.68 -8.42
C GLY A 250 -17.51 -1.30 -9.00
N THR A 251 -17.29 -0.29 -8.18
CA THR A 251 -16.69 0.95 -8.63
C THR A 251 -15.17 0.79 -8.62
N ILE A 252 -14.54 1.05 -9.76
CA ILE A 252 -13.09 1.08 -9.90
C ILE A 252 -12.65 2.54 -9.80
N TYR A 253 -11.77 2.83 -8.85
CA TYR A 253 -11.16 4.13 -8.65
C TYR A 253 -9.72 4.12 -9.14
N VAL A 254 -9.30 5.20 -9.79
CA VAL A 254 -7.94 5.34 -10.36
C VAL A 254 -7.40 6.72 -10.02
N THR A 255 -6.22 6.77 -9.39
CA THR A 255 -5.51 8.03 -9.18
C THR A 255 -4.56 8.33 -10.33
N THR A 256 -4.30 9.61 -10.56
CA THR A 256 -3.39 10.10 -11.60
C THR A 256 -2.39 11.09 -11.00
N LEU A 257 -1.19 11.12 -11.56
CA LEU A 257 -0.15 12.08 -11.19
C LEU A 257 -0.11 13.31 -12.10
N GLY A 258 -0.95 13.34 -13.17
CA GLY A 258 -0.91 14.40 -14.16
C GLY A 258 0.44 14.46 -14.88
N ASN A 259 0.83 15.65 -15.35
CA ASN A 259 2.08 15.84 -16.09
C ASN A 259 3.10 16.74 -15.35
N TYR A 260 2.87 17.03 -14.08
CA TYR A 260 3.68 17.91 -13.23
C TYR A 260 3.81 19.36 -13.75
N TYR A 261 2.92 19.77 -14.66
CA TYR A 261 2.98 21.07 -15.29
C TYR A 261 1.62 21.79 -15.33
N ASP A 262 0.63 21.27 -16.10
CA ASP A 262 -0.68 21.88 -16.27
C ASP A 262 -1.85 20.89 -16.16
N ILE A 263 -1.56 19.59 -16.21
CA ILE A 263 -2.53 18.53 -15.92
C ILE A 263 -2.35 18.08 -14.49
N HIS A 264 -3.33 18.43 -13.67
CA HIS A 264 -3.30 18.17 -12.23
C HIS A 264 -3.57 16.71 -11.88
N THR A 265 -3.06 16.29 -10.73
CA THR A 265 -3.41 15.01 -10.10
C THR A 265 -4.92 14.90 -9.89
N GLY A 266 -5.43 13.70 -9.73
CA GLY A 266 -6.86 13.51 -9.51
C GLY A 266 -7.24 12.07 -9.18
N LEU A 267 -8.50 11.91 -8.81
CA LEU A 267 -9.16 10.63 -8.66
C LEU A 267 -10.26 10.51 -9.73
N TYR A 268 -10.24 9.40 -10.44
CA TYR A 268 -11.24 9.03 -11.45
C TYR A 268 -11.96 7.76 -11.01
N ALA A 269 -13.18 7.57 -11.50
CA ALA A 269 -13.96 6.40 -11.20
C ALA A 269 -14.76 5.93 -12.42
N PHE A 270 -14.95 4.61 -12.53
CA PHE A 270 -15.86 4.00 -13.48
C PHE A 270 -16.47 2.71 -12.92
N PRO A 271 -17.70 2.35 -13.30
CA PRO A 271 -18.29 1.07 -12.93
C PRO A 271 -17.58 -0.08 -13.68
N ALA A 272 -17.24 -1.15 -13.00
CA ALA A 272 -16.68 -2.36 -13.61
C ALA A 272 -17.62 -2.97 -14.68
N SER A 273 -18.94 -2.80 -14.51
CA SER A 273 -19.97 -3.25 -15.45
C SER A 273 -20.07 -2.39 -16.71
N ASP A 274 -19.66 -1.11 -16.64
CA ASP A 274 -19.68 -0.19 -17.78
C ASP A 274 -18.46 0.75 -17.74
N PRO A 275 -17.28 0.26 -18.17
CA PRO A 275 -16.04 1.03 -18.10
C PRO A 275 -15.96 2.22 -19.06
N SER A 276 -16.95 2.42 -19.93
CA SER A 276 -17.02 3.61 -20.78
C SER A 276 -17.44 4.88 -20.01
N ARG A 277 -17.94 4.73 -18.78
CA ARG A 277 -18.43 5.83 -17.96
C ARG A 277 -17.37 6.32 -16.95
N VAL A 278 -16.23 6.75 -17.48
CA VAL A 278 -15.18 7.35 -16.66
C VAL A 278 -15.58 8.77 -16.26
N ILE A 279 -15.50 9.06 -14.97
CA ILE A 279 -15.74 10.39 -14.40
C ILE A 279 -14.59 10.82 -13.51
N ARG A 280 -14.26 12.11 -13.49
CA ARG A 280 -13.40 12.68 -12.44
C ARG A 280 -14.23 12.83 -11.16
N VAL A 281 -13.71 12.35 -10.05
CA VAL A 281 -14.34 12.49 -8.74
C VAL A 281 -14.06 13.90 -8.21
N ASN A 282 -15.13 14.67 -8.06
CA ASN A 282 -15.06 16.02 -7.50
C ASN A 282 -16.15 16.17 -6.43
N GLY A 283 -15.81 16.82 -5.32
CA GLY A 283 -16.82 17.18 -4.32
C GLY A 283 -17.80 18.23 -4.86
N ALA A 284 -19.08 17.98 -4.77
CA ALA A 284 -20.10 18.99 -5.12
C ALA A 284 -19.94 20.22 -4.21
N GLY A 285 -19.79 21.40 -4.81
CA GLY A 285 -19.66 22.68 -4.09
C GLY A 285 -18.27 22.94 -3.47
N VAL A 286 -17.29 22.08 -3.73
CA VAL A 286 -15.91 22.25 -3.25
C VAL A 286 -15.05 22.77 -4.39
N LYS A 287 -14.05 23.57 -4.06
CA LYS A 287 -13.07 24.04 -5.05
C LYS A 287 -12.36 22.84 -5.68
N LYS A 288 -12.09 22.93 -7.00
CA LYS A 288 -11.48 21.85 -7.77
C LYS A 288 -10.14 21.38 -7.16
N GLU A 289 -9.33 22.33 -6.69
CA GLU A 289 -8.04 22.09 -6.06
C GLU A 289 -8.10 21.22 -4.79
N TYR A 290 -9.26 21.12 -4.14
CA TYR A 290 -9.46 20.22 -2.99
C TYR A 290 -9.77 18.78 -3.38
N SER A 291 -9.74 18.45 -4.66
CA SER A 291 -9.83 17.08 -5.18
C SER A 291 -8.51 16.57 -5.78
N TYR A 292 -7.40 17.28 -5.57
CA TYR A 292 -6.08 16.80 -5.99
C TYR A 292 -5.57 15.68 -5.08
N VAL A 293 -4.64 14.86 -5.61
CA VAL A 293 -4.20 13.64 -4.94
C VAL A 293 -2.68 13.53 -4.97
N SER A 294 -2.05 13.74 -3.83
CA SER A 294 -0.61 13.48 -3.63
C SER A 294 -0.38 12.05 -3.12
N ALA A 295 -1.23 11.60 -2.18
CA ALA A 295 -1.21 10.25 -1.65
C ALA A 295 -2.64 9.73 -1.48
N SER A 296 -2.83 8.41 -1.55
CA SER A 296 -4.14 7.79 -1.41
C SER A 296 -4.07 6.39 -0.83
N CYS A 297 -5.15 5.95 -0.19
CA CYS A 297 -5.33 4.58 0.27
C CYS A 297 -6.82 4.19 0.25
N GLN A 298 -7.10 2.90 0.42
CA GLN A 298 -8.46 2.39 0.53
C GLN A 298 -8.72 1.80 1.91
N LEU A 299 -9.92 2.07 2.46
CA LEU A 299 -10.47 1.36 3.61
C LEU A 299 -11.91 0.96 3.30
N GLY A 300 -12.17 -0.33 3.17
CA GLY A 300 -13.47 -0.83 2.72
C GLY A 300 -13.82 -0.31 1.33
N ASP A 301 -14.98 0.32 1.19
CA ASP A 301 -15.42 0.92 -0.08
C ASP A 301 -15.00 2.38 -0.27
N ALA A 302 -14.42 2.99 0.76
CA ALA A 302 -13.98 4.37 0.73
C ALA A 302 -12.52 4.49 0.25
N VAL A 303 -12.25 5.45 -0.63
CA VAL A 303 -10.91 5.90 -1.00
C VAL A 303 -10.62 7.21 -0.27
N TYR A 304 -9.51 7.25 0.45
CA TYR A 304 -8.99 8.40 1.16
C TYR A 304 -7.82 8.99 0.39
N CYS A 305 -7.78 10.31 0.34
CA CYS A 305 -6.76 11.05 -0.39
C CYS A 305 -6.22 12.20 0.47
N VAL A 306 -4.96 12.51 0.25
CA VAL A 306 -4.31 13.74 0.71
C VAL A 306 -3.80 14.48 -0.51
N GLY A 307 -4.02 15.79 -0.56
CA GLY A 307 -3.61 16.62 -1.69
C GLY A 307 -3.28 18.04 -1.28
N THR A 308 -2.79 18.83 -2.23
CA THR A 308 -2.45 20.24 -2.05
C THR A 308 -2.89 21.05 -3.26
N ALA A 309 -3.38 22.27 -3.03
CA ALA A 309 -3.67 23.23 -4.10
C ALA A 309 -2.40 23.77 -4.79
N ALA A 310 -1.26 23.64 -4.13
CA ALA A 310 0.04 24.14 -4.60
C ALA A 310 0.86 23.05 -5.30
N GLU A 311 0.22 22.15 -6.11
CA GLU A 311 0.90 20.99 -6.72
C GLU A 311 2.16 21.36 -7.51
N PHE A 312 2.13 22.47 -8.24
CA PHE A 312 3.23 22.90 -9.11
C PHE A 312 4.04 24.07 -8.54
N ASP A 313 3.71 24.51 -7.32
CA ASP A 313 4.48 25.52 -6.62
C ASP A 313 5.49 24.87 -5.66
N TRP A 314 6.75 24.95 -6.00
CA TRP A 314 7.87 24.41 -5.24
C TRP A 314 8.62 25.48 -4.44
N SER A 315 8.11 26.74 -4.43
CA SER A 315 8.81 27.88 -3.87
C SER A 315 8.69 28.03 -2.35
N GLY A 316 7.80 27.28 -1.69
CA GLY A 316 7.52 27.43 -0.28
C GLY A 316 6.85 26.24 0.38
N PRO A 317 6.49 26.35 1.67
CA PRO A 317 5.73 25.34 2.37
C PRO A 317 4.35 25.18 1.74
N ARG A 318 3.85 23.94 1.74
CA ARG A 318 2.56 23.57 1.16
C ARG A 318 1.56 23.25 2.25
N GLU A 319 0.33 23.67 2.05
CA GLU A 319 -0.80 23.22 2.85
C GLU A 319 -1.39 21.96 2.21
N TYR A 320 -1.56 20.93 3.01
CA TYR A 320 -2.21 19.68 2.60
C TYR A 320 -3.55 19.53 3.29
N TYR A 321 -4.48 18.90 2.60
CA TYR A 321 -5.81 18.58 3.09
C TYR A 321 -6.14 17.14 2.82
N ALA A 322 -6.95 16.55 3.69
CA ALA A 322 -7.45 15.19 3.53
C ALA A 322 -8.90 15.20 3.08
N TRP A 323 -9.26 14.24 2.26
CA TRP A 323 -10.62 14.01 1.80
C TRP A 323 -10.86 12.54 1.49
N SER A 324 -12.11 12.14 1.37
CA SER A 324 -12.46 10.77 0.97
C SER A 324 -13.67 10.75 0.07
N VAL A 325 -13.82 9.65 -0.66
CA VAL A 325 -15.01 9.31 -1.42
C VAL A 325 -15.49 7.91 -1.08
N GLU A 326 -16.79 7.78 -0.87
CA GLU A 326 -17.46 6.49 -0.72
C GLU A 326 -18.76 6.54 -1.53
N GLY A 327 -18.85 5.75 -2.60
CA GLY A 327 -19.93 5.85 -3.56
C GLY A 327 -20.01 7.25 -4.19
N ASN A 328 -21.10 7.98 -3.93
CA ASN A 328 -21.32 9.34 -4.41
C ASN A 328 -21.04 10.43 -3.36
N THR A 329 -20.59 10.04 -2.17
CA THR A 329 -20.35 10.96 -1.06
C THR A 329 -18.88 11.33 -0.98
N VAL A 330 -18.57 12.63 -1.04
CA VAL A 330 -17.22 13.17 -0.80
C VAL A 330 -17.23 13.89 0.53
N SER A 331 -16.23 13.58 1.37
CA SER A 331 -16.03 14.17 2.68
C SER A 331 -14.66 14.86 2.74
N HIS A 332 -14.59 16.02 3.39
CA HIS A 332 -13.35 16.76 3.63
C HIS A 332 -13.04 16.79 5.13
N TYR A 333 -11.76 16.69 5.45
CA TYR A 333 -11.25 16.69 6.82
C TYR A 333 -10.32 17.88 6.99
N PRO A 334 -10.60 18.78 7.94
CA PRO A 334 -9.82 19.99 8.16
C PRO A 334 -8.55 19.66 8.96
N LEU A 335 -7.63 18.90 8.36
CA LEU A 335 -6.37 18.51 8.99
C LEU A 335 -5.24 19.45 8.54
N ASP A 336 -4.46 19.94 9.48
CA ASP A 336 -3.16 20.55 9.19
C ASP A 336 -2.11 19.44 9.07
N LEU A 337 -1.87 19.01 7.84
CA LEU A 337 -0.87 18.01 7.49
C LEU A 337 0.40 18.71 7.02
N GLY A 338 1.11 19.40 7.91
CA GLY A 338 2.41 19.97 7.57
C GLY A 338 3.39 18.92 7.05
N GLY A 339 4.54 19.37 6.51
CA GLY A 339 5.58 18.50 6.02
C GLY A 339 5.43 18.08 4.56
N THR A 340 5.85 16.84 4.23
CA THR A 340 5.83 16.24 2.90
C THR A 340 5.11 14.89 2.94
N PRO A 341 3.76 14.87 2.97
CA PRO A 341 2.99 13.64 2.97
C PRO A 341 3.37 12.76 1.77
N TYR A 342 3.89 11.58 2.05
CA TYR A 342 4.42 10.63 1.06
C TYR A 342 3.52 9.41 0.90
N GLY A 343 3.15 8.79 2.01
CA GLY A 343 2.20 7.70 2.05
C GLY A 343 1.13 7.92 3.11
N ILE A 344 -0.06 7.36 2.90
CA ILE A 344 -1.15 7.41 3.88
C ILE A 344 -1.79 6.05 4.08
N HIS A 345 -2.38 5.88 5.27
CA HIS A 345 -3.23 4.75 5.57
C HIS A 345 -4.36 5.15 6.52
N VAL A 346 -5.51 4.52 6.43
CA VAL A 346 -6.61 4.79 7.34
C VAL A 346 -6.95 3.54 8.13
N LEU A 347 -6.96 3.67 9.44
CA LEU A 347 -7.44 2.66 10.37
C LEU A 347 -8.83 3.01 10.87
N LYS A 348 -9.55 1.99 11.30
CA LYS A 348 -10.86 2.12 11.92
C LYS A 348 -10.88 1.30 13.21
N ASN A 349 -11.35 1.90 14.33
CA ASN A 349 -11.52 1.18 15.57
C ASN A 349 -12.90 0.49 15.68
N ALA A 350 -13.12 -0.22 16.77
CA ALA A 350 -14.38 -0.93 17.02
C ALA A 350 -15.63 -0.02 17.11
N SER A 351 -15.44 1.28 17.36
CA SER A 351 -16.50 2.30 17.42
C SER A 351 -16.67 3.05 16.09
N ASP A 352 -16.09 2.54 15.00
CA ASP A 352 -16.09 3.15 13.66
C ASP A 352 -15.38 4.52 13.57
N LEU A 353 -14.62 4.90 14.59
CA LEU A 353 -13.77 6.08 14.51
C LEU A 353 -12.60 5.79 13.56
N ARG A 354 -12.27 6.76 12.72
CA ARG A 354 -11.22 6.64 11.70
C ARG A 354 -9.99 7.44 12.09
N PHE A 355 -8.83 6.88 11.78
CA PHE A 355 -7.53 7.46 12.09
C PHE A 355 -6.68 7.45 10.83
N LEU A 356 -6.20 8.61 10.43
CA LEU A 356 -5.29 8.79 9.30
C LEU A 356 -3.85 8.68 9.78
N LEU A 357 -3.13 7.73 9.22
CA LEU A 357 -1.68 7.63 9.33
C LEU A 357 -1.07 8.35 8.14
N VAL A 358 -0.09 9.19 8.40
CA VAL A 358 0.64 9.94 7.37
C VAL A 358 2.12 9.66 7.53
N GLY A 359 2.71 9.06 6.51
CA GLY A 359 4.14 8.97 6.32
C GLY A 359 4.65 10.29 5.73
N ASP A 360 5.59 10.92 6.40
CA ASP A 360 6.23 12.16 5.95
C ASP A 360 7.67 11.86 5.52
N ALA A 361 7.99 12.11 4.25
CA ALA A 361 9.32 11.86 3.70
C ALA A 361 10.35 12.94 4.07
N GLY A 362 9.92 14.07 4.63
CA GLY A 362 10.80 15.17 4.96
C GLY A 362 11.56 15.68 3.73
N ASP A 363 12.87 15.44 3.72
CA ASP A 363 13.77 15.83 2.62
C ASP A 363 14.07 14.69 1.63
N TYR A 364 13.43 13.53 1.77
CA TYR A 364 13.61 12.30 0.96
C TYR A 364 14.96 11.58 1.14
N PHE A 365 15.86 12.08 1.96
CA PHE A 365 17.20 11.51 2.17
C PHE A 365 17.41 11.02 3.60
N ASN A 366 16.85 11.74 4.56
CA ASN A 366 16.94 11.40 5.98
C ASN A 366 15.70 10.60 6.43
N PRO A 367 15.78 9.90 7.59
CA PRO A 367 14.63 9.26 8.19
C PRO A 367 13.43 10.19 8.30
N GLY A 368 12.29 9.73 7.81
CA GLY A 368 11.02 10.43 7.87
C GLY A 368 10.29 10.20 9.18
N THR A 369 9.01 10.54 9.20
CA THR A 369 8.14 10.29 10.35
C THR A 369 6.82 9.64 9.96
N VAL A 370 6.18 8.98 10.91
CA VAL A 370 4.78 8.55 10.80
C VAL A 370 3.99 9.26 11.89
N SER A 371 2.95 9.97 11.47
CA SER A 371 2.01 10.67 12.36
C SER A 371 0.63 10.03 12.30
N CYS A 372 -0.07 9.97 13.41
CA CYS A 372 -1.45 9.52 13.50
C CYS A 372 -2.38 10.68 13.84
N TYR A 373 -3.45 10.83 13.06
CA TYR A 373 -4.48 11.85 13.23
C TYR A 373 -5.85 11.19 13.40
N ARG A 374 -6.66 11.73 14.29
CA ARG A 374 -8.06 11.36 14.37
C ARG A 374 -8.87 12.10 13.31
N LEU A 375 -9.57 11.38 12.44
CA LEU A 375 -10.49 11.98 11.48
C LEU A 375 -11.82 12.32 12.15
N GLY A 376 -12.22 13.60 12.13
CA GLY A 376 -13.46 14.08 12.71
C GLY A 376 -13.96 15.33 12.01
N HIS A 377 -15.26 15.67 12.22
CA HIS A 377 -15.87 16.81 11.55
C HIS A 377 -15.47 18.18 12.14
N ASN A 378 -14.88 18.23 13.35
CA ASN A 378 -14.72 19.49 14.09
C ASN A 378 -13.38 19.67 14.82
N SER A 379 -12.41 18.78 14.71
CA SER A 379 -11.10 18.95 15.35
C SER A 379 -10.02 18.07 14.75
N ASP A 380 -8.92 18.72 14.47
CA ASP A 380 -7.66 18.07 14.09
C ASP A 380 -6.98 17.59 15.36
N GLU A 381 -6.96 16.31 15.60
CA GLU A 381 -6.24 15.76 16.75
C GLU A 381 -5.10 14.88 16.24
N LYS A 382 -3.88 15.45 16.25
CA LYS A 382 -2.68 14.63 16.11
C LYS A 382 -2.46 13.87 17.41
N LEU A 383 -2.53 12.55 17.35
CA LEU A 383 -2.38 11.69 18.53
C LEU A 383 -0.90 11.47 18.89
N TRP A 384 -0.09 11.17 17.88
CA TRP A 384 1.35 10.93 18.08
C TRP A 384 2.11 11.06 16.75
N THR A 385 3.44 11.15 16.89
CA THR A 385 4.40 11.09 15.78
C THR A 385 5.59 10.25 16.23
N VAL A 386 6.11 9.41 15.33
CA VAL A 386 7.33 8.62 15.53
C VAL A 386 8.29 8.79 14.37
N THR A 387 9.58 8.62 14.63
CA THR A 387 10.59 8.52 13.56
C THR A 387 10.46 7.15 12.89
N ALA A 388 10.47 7.15 11.56
CA ALA A 388 10.43 5.96 10.70
C ALA A 388 11.75 5.84 9.89
N GLY A 389 11.79 4.98 8.89
CA GLY A 389 12.88 4.97 7.91
C GLY A 389 12.76 6.09 6.87
N VAL A 390 13.57 6.02 5.82
CA VAL A 390 13.55 6.99 4.71
C VAL A 390 12.33 6.76 3.82
N CYS A 391 11.56 7.81 3.54
CA CYS A 391 10.36 7.77 2.70
C CYS A 391 9.34 6.70 3.17
N PRO A 392 8.68 6.89 4.33
CA PRO A 392 7.62 5.97 4.81
C PRO A 392 6.39 6.08 3.92
N GLY A 393 6.29 5.20 2.91
CA GLY A 393 5.36 5.34 1.79
C GLY A 393 4.17 4.38 1.83
N HIS A 394 4.33 3.19 2.43
CA HIS A 394 3.34 2.14 2.28
C HIS A 394 3.04 1.46 3.62
N PHE A 395 1.79 1.03 3.77
CA PHE A 395 1.28 0.50 5.03
C PHE A 395 0.46 -0.75 4.78
N ALA A 396 0.55 -1.70 5.70
CA ALA A 396 -0.31 -2.90 5.69
C ALA A 396 -0.72 -3.27 7.11
N LEU A 397 -1.96 -3.70 7.26
CA LEU A 397 -2.55 -4.06 8.55
C LEU A 397 -2.71 -5.58 8.65
N TYR A 398 -2.23 -6.15 9.78
CA TYR A 398 -2.36 -7.56 10.13
C TYR A 398 -3.20 -7.77 11.38
#